data_d77dc7245c8f2e8873d55f6bcf961d24
#
_entry.id   d77dc7245c8f2e8873d55f6bcf961d24
#
_cell.length_a   1.000
_cell.length_b   1.000
_cell.length_c   1.000
_cell.angle_alpha   90.00
_cell.angle_beta   90.00
_cell.angle_gamma   90.00
#
_symmetry.space_group_name_H-M   'P 1'
#
loop_
_entity.id
_entity.type
_entity.pdbx_description
1 polymer ?
#
loop_
_entity_poly.entity_id
_entity_poly.type
_entity_poly.pdbx_seq_one_letter_code
_entity_poly.pdbx_strand_id
1 'polypeptide(L)'
;ADYRDIEGKSRQEYNDDAGMSVMLSTEAELDQLVHKMVTAINDIFCPNVEYVGTDLTGTTADGSTFTITQGMKVLDTDNCAVGSDGKLPPQELFSRVGTDRYTEVNVTDAAGNTKTYYVYNEESATDISKMYTLSSLKVNDEIISQPSYIPHLTQDSDNKQVAQQLGTAFTEMWKKNEISLNPNATSKCTFMEYYAQMIGETGTAGSVYNTMSETLNN
;
A
#
# COMPACT_ATOMS: atom_id res chain seq x y z
N ALA A 1 -4.84 -13.64 11.29
CA ALA A 1 -3.49 -13.40 10.76
C ALA A 1 -3.55 -12.31 9.70
N ASP A 2 -2.47 -11.59 9.51
CA ASP A 2 -2.34 -10.55 8.48
C ASP A 2 -0.88 -10.46 7.99
N TYR A 3 -0.59 -9.54 7.06
CA TYR A 3 0.74 -9.43 6.44
C TYR A 3 1.88 -9.20 7.44
N ARG A 4 1.63 -8.65 8.63
CA ARG A 4 2.64 -8.44 9.67
C ARG A 4 3.14 -9.74 10.29
N ASP A 5 2.41 -10.83 10.12
CA ASP A 5 2.82 -12.15 10.57
C ASP A 5 3.87 -12.77 9.61
N ILE A 6 4.13 -12.10 8.49
CA ILE A 6 5.14 -12.47 7.49
C ILE A 6 6.20 -11.37 7.34
N GLU A 7 5.79 -10.12 7.11
CA GLU A 7 6.71 -9.02 6.85
C GLU A 7 7.52 -8.66 8.08
N GLY A 8 8.84 -8.59 7.89
CA GLY A 8 9.79 -8.28 8.97
C GLY A 8 10.03 -9.42 9.95
N LYS A 9 9.36 -10.56 9.79
CA LYS A 9 9.59 -11.75 10.61
C LYS A 9 10.80 -12.55 10.15
N SER A 10 11.56 -13.06 11.09
CA SER A 10 12.52 -14.13 10.85
C SER A 10 11.79 -15.46 10.58
N ARG A 11 12.50 -16.45 10.01
CA ARG A 11 11.96 -17.79 9.84
C ARG A 11 11.48 -18.41 11.15
N GLN A 12 12.23 -18.19 12.23
CA GLN A 12 11.90 -18.73 13.55
C GLN A 12 10.58 -18.13 14.06
N GLU A 13 10.45 -16.80 14.06
CA GLU A 13 9.25 -16.11 14.50
C GLU A 13 8.02 -16.53 13.69
N TYR A 14 8.14 -16.62 12.38
CA TYR A 14 7.05 -17.08 11.52
C TYR A 14 6.65 -18.53 11.82
N ASN A 15 7.63 -19.44 11.96
CA ASN A 15 7.36 -20.86 12.20
C ASN A 15 6.79 -21.12 13.59
N ASP A 16 7.13 -20.29 14.57
CA ASP A 16 6.61 -20.40 15.94
C ASP A 16 5.21 -19.78 16.09
N ASP A 17 4.70 -19.06 15.08
CA ASP A 17 3.40 -18.38 15.09
C ASP A 17 2.54 -18.79 13.87
N ALA A 18 2.41 -17.96 12.87
CA ALA A 18 1.52 -18.18 11.72
C ALA A 18 1.86 -19.47 10.95
N GLY A 19 3.13 -19.81 10.84
CA GLY A 19 3.60 -21.04 10.18
C GLY A 19 3.21 -22.35 10.87
N MET A 20 2.74 -22.31 12.12
CA MET A 20 2.23 -23.49 12.83
C MET A 20 0.90 -24.00 12.28
N SER A 21 0.14 -23.17 11.58
CA SER A 21 -1.19 -23.51 11.10
C SER A 21 -1.34 -23.14 9.62
N VAL A 22 -1.77 -24.11 8.82
CA VAL A 22 -2.07 -23.87 7.39
C VAL A 22 -3.10 -22.76 7.22
N MET A 23 -4.08 -22.68 8.10
CA MET A 23 -5.09 -21.61 8.05
C MET A 23 -4.46 -20.24 8.31
N LEU A 24 -3.68 -20.08 9.37
CA LEU A 24 -3.05 -18.81 9.72
C LEU A 24 -2.02 -18.38 8.68
N SER A 25 -1.21 -19.32 8.17
CA SER A 25 -0.24 -19.01 7.10
C SER A 25 -0.95 -18.56 5.82
N THR A 26 -1.99 -19.27 5.39
CA THR A 26 -2.75 -18.91 4.19
C THR A 26 -3.46 -17.56 4.34
N GLU A 27 -4.03 -17.26 5.52
CA GLU A 27 -4.60 -15.92 5.80
C GLU A 27 -3.55 -14.83 5.72
N ALA A 28 -2.39 -15.02 6.36
CA ALA A 28 -1.31 -14.05 6.35
C ALA A 28 -0.74 -13.85 4.93
N GLU A 29 -0.56 -14.92 4.18
CA GLU A 29 -0.07 -14.88 2.80
C GLU A 29 -1.05 -14.18 1.87
N LEU A 30 -2.36 -14.44 2.00
CA LEU A 30 -3.38 -13.74 1.21
C LEU A 30 -3.43 -12.26 1.56
N ASP A 31 -3.38 -11.92 2.84
CA ASP A 31 -3.37 -10.53 3.28
C ASP A 31 -2.11 -9.80 2.80
N GLN A 32 -0.94 -10.45 2.85
CA GLN A 32 0.32 -9.90 2.31
C GLN A 32 0.22 -9.62 0.81
N LEU A 33 -0.34 -10.56 0.03
CA LEU A 33 -0.53 -10.36 -1.40
C LEU A 33 -1.40 -9.13 -1.68
N VAL A 34 -2.53 -9.02 -0.99
CA VAL A 34 -3.46 -7.90 -1.15
C VAL A 34 -2.82 -6.59 -0.69
N HIS A 35 -2.16 -6.58 0.47
CA HIS A 35 -1.43 -5.42 0.98
C HIS A 35 -0.40 -4.90 -0.03
N LYS A 36 0.44 -5.77 -0.58
CA LYS A 36 1.47 -5.39 -1.57
C LYS A 36 0.87 -4.90 -2.89
N MET A 37 -0.18 -5.54 -3.38
CA MET A 37 -0.85 -5.09 -4.60
C MET A 37 -1.50 -3.73 -4.42
N VAL A 38 -2.22 -3.54 -3.33
CA VAL A 38 -2.95 -2.31 -3.02
C VAL A 38 -2.00 -1.14 -2.80
N THR A 39 -0.95 -1.34 -2.02
CA THR A 39 0.04 -0.29 -1.77
C THR A 39 0.79 0.07 -3.05
N ALA A 40 1.17 -0.92 -3.88
CA ALA A 40 1.81 -0.66 -5.16
C ALA A 40 0.89 0.11 -6.14
N ILE A 41 -0.40 -0.22 -6.21
CA ILE A 41 -1.38 0.51 -7.02
C ILE A 41 -1.54 1.94 -6.52
N ASN A 42 -1.70 2.12 -5.21
CA ASN A 42 -1.84 3.44 -4.62
C ASN A 42 -0.58 4.29 -4.80
N ASP A 43 0.62 3.70 -4.71
CA ASP A 43 1.89 4.40 -4.93
C ASP A 43 2.10 4.82 -6.40
N ILE A 44 1.49 4.11 -7.35
CA ILE A 44 1.46 4.54 -8.76
C ILE A 44 0.56 5.76 -8.95
N PHE A 45 -0.61 5.78 -8.32
CA PHE A 45 -1.54 6.92 -8.41
C PHE A 45 -1.10 8.12 -7.57
N CYS A 46 -0.51 7.85 -6.41
CA CYS A 46 -0.12 8.84 -5.42
C CYS A 46 1.35 8.61 -5.03
N PRO A 47 2.31 8.91 -5.94
CA PRO A 47 3.72 8.65 -5.69
C PRO A 47 4.26 9.50 -4.54
N ASN A 48 5.10 8.91 -3.73
CA ASN A 48 5.77 9.57 -2.62
C ASN A 48 7.26 9.73 -2.88
N VAL A 49 7.82 10.81 -2.35
CA VAL A 49 9.26 11.05 -2.23
C VAL A 49 9.63 11.27 -0.78
N GLU A 50 10.85 10.92 -0.41
CA GLU A 50 11.36 11.28 0.91
C GLU A 50 11.67 12.77 0.98
N TYR A 51 11.18 13.43 2.02
CA TYR A 51 11.54 14.82 2.26
C TYR A 51 13.03 14.92 2.61
N VAL A 52 13.72 15.76 1.86
CA VAL A 52 15.14 16.06 2.07
C VAL A 52 15.29 17.56 2.32
N GLY A 53 15.72 17.93 3.51
CA GLY A 53 15.88 19.35 3.89
C GLY A 53 15.93 19.55 5.40
N THR A 54 15.97 20.80 5.80
CA THR A 54 15.78 21.19 7.21
C THR A 54 14.33 21.02 7.62
N ASP A 55 14.10 20.80 8.91
CA ASP A 55 12.76 20.65 9.46
C ASP A 55 11.86 21.85 9.08
N LEU A 56 10.68 21.56 8.58
CA LEU A 56 9.67 22.55 8.24
C LEU A 56 8.51 22.45 9.21
N THR A 57 8.17 23.56 9.83
CA THR A 57 7.00 23.65 10.70
C THR A 57 5.88 24.37 9.95
N GLY A 58 4.72 23.76 9.92
CA GLY A 58 3.52 24.29 9.26
C GLY A 58 2.26 24.05 10.07
N THR A 59 1.12 24.37 9.47
CA THR A 59 -0.20 24.23 10.08
C THR A 59 -1.03 23.27 9.27
N THR A 60 -1.66 22.31 9.93
CA THR A 60 -2.62 21.37 9.33
C THR A 60 -4.00 22.00 9.13
N ALA A 61 -4.89 21.32 8.40
CA ALA A 61 -6.24 21.83 8.12
C ALA A 61 -7.09 22.09 9.39
N ASP A 62 -6.84 21.36 10.47
CA ASP A 62 -7.50 21.55 11.77
C ASP A 62 -6.87 22.65 12.63
N GLY A 63 -5.82 23.32 12.14
CA GLY A 63 -5.09 24.38 12.83
C GLY A 63 -3.98 23.88 13.75
N SER A 64 -3.72 22.59 13.82
CA SER A 64 -2.62 22.03 14.62
C SER A 64 -1.26 22.31 13.98
N THR A 65 -0.22 22.39 14.81
CA THR A 65 1.15 22.53 14.33
C THR A 65 1.71 21.17 13.96
N PHE A 66 2.33 21.06 12.80
CA PHE A 66 3.00 19.85 12.32
C PHE A 66 4.42 20.17 11.84
N THR A 67 5.38 19.32 12.19
CA THR A 67 6.77 19.46 11.74
C THR A 67 7.14 18.32 10.79
N ILE A 68 7.50 18.68 9.57
CA ILE A 68 8.01 17.76 8.55
C ILE A 68 9.50 17.62 8.76
N THR A 69 9.98 16.41 9.04
CA THR A 69 11.40 16.12 9.25
C THR A 69 11.98 15.31 8.10
N GLN A 70 13.31 15.33 7.97
CA GLN A 70 14.02 14.56 6.94
C GLN A 70 13.63 13.06 7.00
N GLY A 71 13.41 12.46 5.84
CA GLY A 71 13.01 11.05 5.68
C GLY A 71 11.50 10.79 5.73
N MET A 72 10.68 11.77 6.16
CA MET A 72 9.23 11.63 6.03
C MET A 72 8.82 11.54 4.56
N LYS A 73 7.88 10.67 4.24
CA LYS A 73 7.32 10.57 2.90
C LYS A 73 6.31 11.69 2.67
N VAL A 74 6.46 12.37 1.56
CA VAL A 74 5.52 13.39 1.08
C VAL A 74 5.12 13.07 -0.35
N LEU A 75 3.92 13.52 -0.76
CA LEU A 75 3.48 13.37 -2.14
C LEU A 75 4.49 14.03 -3.10
N ASP A 76 4.87 13.31 -4.16
CA ASP A 76 5.61 13.88 -5.28
C ASP A 76 4.66 14.73 -6.15
N THR A 77 4.47 15.97 -5.73
CA THR A 77 3.55 16.91 -6.40
C THR A 77 3.96 17.26 -7.81
N ASP A 78 5.23 17.07 -8.18
CA ASP A 78 5.74 17.44 -9.50
C ASP A 78 5.50 16.35 -10.54
N ASN A 79 5.40 15.07 -10.11
CA ASN A 79 5.29 13.93 -11.00
C ASN A 79 3.97 13.15 -10.87
N CYS A 80 3.12 13.45 -9.90
CA CYS A 80 1.85 12.74 -9.75
C CYS A 80 0.85 13.12 -10.86
N ALA A 81 0.04 12.15 -11.26
CA ALA A 81 -1.15 12.39 -12.08
C ALA A 81 -2.29 12.95 -11.21
N VAL A 82 -3.28 13.56 -11.85
CA VAL A 82 -4.48 14.06 -11.19
C VAL A 82 -5.75 13.48 -11.81
N GLY A 83 -6.84 13.51 -11.09
CA GLY A 83 -8.16 13.19 -11.60
C GLY A 83 -8.73 14.28 -12.51
N SER A 84 -9.97 14.10 -12.99
CA SER A 84 -10.66 15.10 -13.82
C SER A 84 -10.88 16.44 -13.11
N ASP A 85 -10.92 16.42 -11.77
CA ASP A 85 -11.03 17.62 -10.93
C ASP A 85 -9.73 18.44 -10.86
N GLY A 86 -8.60 17.85 -11.23
CA GLY A 86 -7.28 18.50 -11.22
C GLY A 86 -6.75 18.83 -9.83
N LYS A 87 -7.32 18.22 -8.77
CA LYS A 87 -6.96 18.52 -7.38
C LYS A 87 -5.75 17.72 -6.89
N LEU A 88 -5.06 18.29 -5.91
CA LEU A 88 -4.06 17.64 -5.07
C LEU A 88 -4.57 17.54 -3.62
N PRO A 89 -4.24 16.47 -2.91
CA PRO A 89 -3.57 15.27 -3.41
C PRO A 89 -4.48 14.48 -4.35
N PRO A 90 -3.91 13.68 -5.28
CA PRO A 90 -4.71 12.78 -6.10
C PRO A 90 -5.37 11.71 -5.21
N GLN A 91 -6.50 11.19 -5.67
CA GLN A 91 -7.23 10.14 -4.93
C GLN A 91 -6.50 8.80 -5.02
N GLU A 92 -6.27 8.16 -3.89
CA GLU A 92 -5.87 6.75 -3.88
C GLU A 92 -7.04 5.84 -4.31
N LEU A 93 -6.75 4.72 -4.96
CA LEU A 93 -7.81 3.80 -5.39
C LEU A 93 -8.40 3.02 -4.21
N PHE A 94 -7.54 2.57 -3.32
CA PHE A 94 -7.93 1.82 -2.13
C PHE A 94 -7.62 2.65 -0.89
N SER A 95 -8.58 2.76 0.01
CA SER A 95 -8.44 3.56 1.22
C SER A 95 -8.53 2.69 2.48
N ARG A 96 -7.92 3.20 3.55
CA ARG A 96 -8.04 2.68 4.90
C ARG A 96 -9.32 3.21 5.56
N VAL A 97 -9.87 2.49 6.49
CA VAL A 97 -11.03 2.94 7.24
C VAL A 97 -10.59 4.00 8.27
N GLY A 98 -11.09 5.22 8.13
CA GLY A 98 -10.86 6.30 9.11
C GLY A 98 -9.46 6.90 9.14
N THR A 99 -8.65 6.69 8.10
CA THR A 99 -7.33 7.30 7.98
C THR A 99 -7.10 7.76 6.54
N ASP A 100 -6.95 9.06 6.36
CA ASP A 100 -6.61 9.63 5.07
C ASP A 100 -5.18 9.27 4.68
N ARG A 101 -4.90 9.14 3.38
CA ARG A 101 -3.55 8.85 2.91
C ARG A 101 -2.55 9.93 3.29
N TYR A 102 -2.96 11.18 3.25
CA TYR A 102 -2.11 12.33 3.51
C TYR A 102 -2.67 13.24 4.60
N THR A 103 -1.75 13.83 5.36
CA THR A 103 -2.00 15.02 6.19
C THR A 103 -1.53 16.23 5.39
N GLU A 104 -2.42 17.19 5.14
CA GLU A 104 -2.09 18.46 4.51
C GLU A 104 -1.41 19.38 5.52
N VAL A 105 -0.23 19.91 5.16
CA VAL A 105 0.57 20.81 5.99
C VAL A 105 0.93 22.05 5.18
N ASN A 106 0.44 23.20 5.62
CA ASN A 106 0.71 24.50 5.02
C ASN A 106 1.91 25.15 5.70
N VAL A 107 3.01 25.28 4.99
CA VAL A 107 4.25 25.90 5.47
C VAL A 107 4.40 27.28 4.85
N THR A 108 4.51 28.31 5.68
CA THR A 108 4.71 29.70 5.23
C THR A 108 6.16 30.09 5.45
N ASP A 109 6.83 30.56 4.41
CA ASP A 109 8.20 31.05 4.47
C ASP A 109 8.32 32.45 5.09
N ALA A 110 9.55 32.92 5.30
CA ALA A 110 9.81 34.24 5.87
C ALA A 110 9.35 35.41 4.94
N ALA A 111 9.11 35.14 3.67
CA ALA A 111 8.60 36.12 2.69
C ALA A 111 7.06 36.11 2.65
N GLY A 112 6.39 35.25 3.42
CA GLY A 112 4.94 35.12 3.45
C GLY A 112 4.34 34.20 2.38
N ASN A 113 5.16 33.48 1.59
CA ASN A 113 4.64 32.53 0.63
C ASN A 113 4.29 31.21 1.32
N THR A 114 3.12 30.67 1.03
CA THR A 114 2.67 29.41 1.58
C THR A 114 2.83 28.30 0.55
N LYS A 115 3.48 27.21 0.95
CA LYS A 115 3.56 25.96 0.19
C LYS A 115 2.86 24.85 0.96
N THR A 116 2.01 24.10 0.27
CA THR A 116 1.33 22.94 0.83
C THR A 116 2.14 21.69 0.59
N TYR A 117 2.35 20.92 1.65
CA TYR A 117 2.94 19.58 1.62
C TYR A 117 1.86 18.57 2.01
N TYR A 118 1.84 17.43 1.33
CA TYR A 118 0.96 16.32 1.64
C TYR A 118 1.81 15.21 2.25
N VAL A 119 1.81 15.12 3.58
CA VAL A 119 2.63 14.17 4.34
C VAL A 119 1.91 12.84 4.41
N TYR A 120 2.57 11.77 3.96
CA TYR A 120 2.00 10.42 3.99
C TYR A 120 1.77 9.94 5.42
N ASN A 121 0.57 9.49 5.69
CA ASN A 121 0.22 8.89 6.97
C ASN A 121 0.63 7.41 6.95
N GLU A 122 1.77 7.10 7.59
CA GLU A 122 2.30 5.74 7.65
C GLU A 122 1.29 4.76 8.28
N GLU A 123 1.36 3.51 7.88
CA GLU A 123 0.56 2.46 8.49
C GLU A 123 0.96 2.24 9.95
N SER A 124 -0.02 1.97 10.78
CA SER A 124 0.23 1.70 12.20
C SER A 124 0.60 0.24 12.43
N ALA A 125 1.69 -0.03 13.15
CA ALA A 125 2.04 -1.39 13.54
C ALA A 125 1.04 -2.03 14.52
N THR A 126 0.21 -1.22 15.19
CA THR A 126 -0.66 -1.68 16.30
C THR A 126 -2.15 -1.42 16.08
N ASP A 127 -2.52 -0.61 15.09
CA ASP A 127 -3.91 -0.23 14.80
C ASP A 127 -4.30 -0.70 13.40
N ILE A 128 -5.00 -1.82 13.33
CA ILE A 128 -5.41 -2.46 12.08
C ILE A 128 -6.30 -1.55 11.21
N SER A 129 -7.04 -0.60 11.80
CA SER A 129 -7.88 0.34 11.05
C SER A 129 -7.06 1.33 10.22
N LYS A 130 -5.76 1.47 10.53
CA LYS A 130 -4.80 2.34 9.84
C LYS A 130 -3.90 1.59 8.86
N MET A 131 -4.29 0.40 8.45
CA MET A 131 -3.51 -0.47 7.59
C MET A 131 -4.31 -0.86 6.35
N TYR A 132 -3.61 -1.24 5.28
CA TYR A 132 -4.24 -1.82 4.08
C TYR A 132 -4.30 -3.35 4.22
N THR A 133 -5.11 -3.84 5.15
CA THR A 133 -5.39 -5.27 5.33
C THR A 133 -6.74 -5.64 4.74
N LEU A 134 -6.99 -6.91 4.48
CA LEU A 134 -8.29 -7.41 4.01
C LEU A 134 -9.46 -7.00 4.93
N SER A 135 -9.20 -6.82 6.22
CA SER A 135 -10.22 -6.45 7.20
C SER A 135 -10.51 -4.95 7.27
N SER A 136 -9.60 -4.09 6.81
CA SER A 136 -9.68 -2.62 6.91
C SER A 136 -9.65 -1.90 5.57
N LEU A 137 -9.42 -2.63 4.49
CA LEU A 137 -9.35 -2.10 3.13
C LEU A 137 -10.74 -1.85 2.56
N LYS A 138 -10.90 -0.72 1.86
CA LYS A 138 -12.06 -0.46 1.03
C LYS A 138 -11.65 0.24 -0.27
N VAL A 139 -12.49 0.16 -1.29
CA VAL A 139 -12.37 1.05 -2.46
C VAL A 139 -12.74 2.47 -2.01
N ASN A 140 -11.99 3.46 -2.45
CA ASN A 140 -12.19 4.85 -2.05
C ASN A 140 -13.60 5.34 -2.45
N ASP A 141 -14.35 5.84 -1.47
CA ASP A 141 -15.74 6.29 -1.66
C ASP A 141 -15.86 7.45 -2.65
N GLU A 142 -14.85 8.35 -2.72
CA GLU A 142 -14.79 9.43 -3.70
C GLU A 142 -14.70 8.89 -5.13
N ILE A 143 -13.91 7.84 -5.34
CA ILE A 143 -13.77 7.18 -6.65
C ILE A 143 -15.02 6.39 -7.00
N ILE A 144 -15.65 5.74 -6.02
CA ILE A 144 -16.94 5.06 -6.25
C ILE A 144 -17.99 6.06 -6.71
N SER A 145 -18.06 7.22 -6.06
CA SER A 145 -19.02 8.28 -6.37
C SER A 145 -18.73 8.93 -7.71
N GLN A 146 -17.46 9.13 -8.03
CA GLN A 146 -16.99 9.84 -9.22
C GLN A 146 -15.74 9.15 -9.82
N PRO A 147 -15.92 8.13 -10.68
CA PRO A 147 -14.80 7.36 -11.24
C PRO A 147 -13.77 8.19 -12.01
N SER A 148 -14.15 9.36 -12.52
CA SER A 148 -13.22 10.28 -13.20
C SER A 148 -12.21 10.93 -12.26
N TYR A 149 -12.34 10.77 -10.95
CA TYR A 149 -11.33 11.22 -9.97
C TYR A 149 -10.13 10.27 -9.85
N ILE A 150 -10.19 9.07 -10.44
CA ILE A 150 -9.00 8.23 -10.60
C ILE A 150 -7.93 9.05 -11.30
N PRO A 151 -6.70 9.16 -10.74
CA PRO A 151 -5.62 9.90 -11.36
C PRO A 151 -5.27 9.33 -12.74
N HIS A 152 -5.44 10.11 -13.78
CA HIS A 152 -5.18 9.68 -15.16
C HIS A 152 -4.73 10.78 -16.09
N LEU A 153 -4.68 12.04 -15.59
CA LEU A 153 -4.33 13.21 -16.37
C LEU A 153 -3.04 13.85 -15.86
N THR A 154 -2.32 14.50 -16.75
CA THR A 154 -1.22 15.39 -16.37
C THR A 154 -1.75 16.63 -15.65
N GLN A 155 -0.89 17.29 -14.85
CA GLN A 155 -1.29 18.48 -14.10
C GLN A 155 -1.36 19.75 -14.93
N ASP A 156 -0.95 19.72 -16.21
CA ASP A 156 -1.03 20.87 -17.09
C ASP A 156 -2.49 21.33 -17.25
N SER A 157 -2.82 22.50 -16.71
CA SER A 157 -4.16 23.06 -16.73
C SER A 157 -4.65 23.42 -18.13
N ASP A 158 -3.73 23.79 -19.01
CA ASP A 158 -4.04 24.30 -20.34
C ASP A 158 -4.08 23.18 -21.39
N ASN A 159 -3.42 22.05 -21.11
CA ASN A 159 -3.32 20.92 -22.03
C ASN A 159 -3.28 19.58 -21.29
N LYS A 160 -4.36 19.27 -20.56
CA LYS A 160 -4.49 17.99 -19.84
C LYS A 160 -4.42 16.83 -20.83
N GLN A 161 -3.43 15.98 -20.65
CA GLN A 161 -3.22 14.76 -21.43
C GLN A 161 -3.32 13.53 -20.55
N VAL A 162 -3.58 12.38 -21.16
CA VAL A 162 -3.50 11.11 -20.44
C VAL A 162 -2.07 10.89 -19.95
N ALA A 163 -1.92 10.62 -18.66
CA ALA A 163 -0.64 10.37 -18.02
C ALA A 163 -0.09 8.99 -18.43
N GLN A 164 0.59 8.92 -19.57
CA GLN A 164 1.07 7.64 -20.15
C GLN A 164 2.06 6.90 -19.26
N GLN A 165 2.79 7.60 -18.37
CA GLN A 165 3.70 7.00 -17.39
C GLN A 165 2.99 6.02 -16.46
N LEU A 166 1.69 6.19 -16.21
CA LEU A 166 0.90 5.26 -15.39
C LEU A 166 0.83 3.86 -16.02
N GLY A 167 0.61 3.80 -17.34
CA GLY A 167 0.57 2.52 -18.06
C GLY A 167 1.91 1.76 -17.98
N THR A 168 3.01 2.48 -18.10
CA THR A 168 4.36 1.92 -17.91
C THR A 168 4.55 1.43 -16.48
N ALA A 169 4.19 2.25 -15.48
CA ALA A 169 4.33 1.91 -14.07
C ALA A 169 3.51 0.65 -13.70
N PHE A 170 2.27 0.54 -14.17
CA PHE A 170 1.46 -0.67 -13.97
C PHE A 170 2.07 -1.90 -14.65
N THR A 171 2.58 -1.74 -15.86
CA THR A 171 3.24 -2.85 -16.57
C THR A 171 4.46 -3.35 -15.81
N GLU A 172 5.29 -2.45 -15.30
CA GLU A 172 6.48 -2.79 -14.52
C GLU A 172 6.12 -3.40 -13.16
N MET A 173 5.07 -2.91 -12.49
CA MET A 173 4.58 -3.48 -11.24
C MET A 173 4.25 -4.99 -11.39
N TRP A 174 3.57 -5.38 -12.49
CA TRP A 174 3.19 -6.78 -12.73
C TRP A 174 4.38 -7.70 -13.06
N LYS A 175 5.49 -7.14 -13.56
CA LYS A 175 6.68 -7.91 -13.94
C LYS A 175 7.71 -8.01 -12.80
N LYS A 176 7.56 -7.23 -11.75
CA LYS A 176 8.57 -7.10 -10.71
C LYS A 176 8.55 -8.27 -9.74
N ASN A 177 9.72 -8.85 -9.51
CA ASN A 177 9.92 -9.89 -8.50
C ASN A 177 10.30 -9.23 -7.17
N GLU A 178 9.32 -8.88 -6.35
CA GLU A 178 9.60 -8.14 -5.11
C GLU A 178 8.97 -8.73 -3.85
N ILE A 179 8.13 -9.75 -4.00
CA ILE A 179 7.41 -10.37 -2.90
C ILE A 179 7.84 -11.83 -2.71
N SER A 180 8.13 -12.24 -1.47
CA SER A 180 8.36 -13.64 -1.10
C SER A 180 7.13 -14.19 -0.40
N LEU A 181 6.77 -15.45 -0.64
CA LEU A 181 5.56 -16.07 -0.11
C LEU A 181 5.50 -15.96 1.43
N ASN A 182 6.58 -16.37 2.07
CA ASN A 182 6.74 -16.28 3.52
C ASN A 182 8.25 -16.30 3.87
N PRO A 183 8.65 -16.15 5.13
CA PRO A 183 10.06 -16.16 5.53
C PRO A 183 10.85 -17.44 5.22
N ASN A 184 10.18 -18.54 4.90
CA ASN A 184 10.84 -19.78 4.47
C ASN A 184 11.16 -19.79 2.98
N ALA A 185 10.50 -18.97 2.17
CA ALA A 185 10.76 -18.85 0.75
C ALA A 185 12.15 -18.24 0.49
N THR A 186 12.89 -18.81 -0.45
CA THR A 186 14.27 -18.41 -0.76
C THR A 186 14.37 -17.40 -1.89
N SER A 187 13.30 -17.18 -2.64
CA SER A 187 13.25 -16.30 -3.81
C SER A 187 12.05 -15.37 -3.76
N LYS A 188 12.22 -14.21 -4.37
CA LYS A 188 11.12 -13.30 -4.66
C LYS A 188 10.47 -13.67 -5.99
N CYS A 189 9.20 -13.37 -6.11
CA CYS A 189 8.38 -13.67 -7.27
C CYS A 189 7.47 -12.48 -7.63
N THR A 190 6.81 -12.56 -8.77
CA THR A 190 5.74 -11.65 -9.17
C THR A 190 4.46 -11.93 -8.39
N PHE A 191 3.49 -11.01 -8.42
CA PHE A 191 2.19 -11.23 -7.79
C PHE A 191 1.46 -12.48 -8.30
N MET A 192 1.56 -12.76 -9.60
CA MET A 192 0.94 -13.95 -10.20
C MET A 192 1.60 -15.24 -9.73
N GLU A 193 2.93 -15.28 -9.69
CA GLU A 193 3.69 -16.44 -9.20
C GLU A 193 3.45 -16.65 -7.71
N TYR A 194 3.36 -15.57 -6.92
CA TYR A 194 3.02 -15.61 -5.50
C TYR A 194 1.67 -16.30 -5.29
N TYR A 195 0.63 -15.86 -6.00
CA TYR A 195 -0.69 -16.45 -5.91
C TYR A 195 -0.68 -17.94 -6.28
N ALA A 196 0.03 -18.31 -7.35
CA ALA A 196 0.14 -19.69 -7.77
C ALA A 196 0.86 -20.56 -6.70
N GLN A 197 1.92 -20.05 -6.07
CA GLN A 197 2.63 -20.74 -4.99
C GLN A 197 1.73 -20.93 -3.77
N MET A 198 1.03 -19.88 -3.32
CA MET A 198 0.09 -19.93 -2.19
C MET A 198 -0.99 -20.99 -2.40
N ILE A 199 -1.62 -21.02 -3.57
CA ILE A 199 -2.64 -22.06 -3.91
C ILE A 199 -2.02 -23.44 -3.94
N GLY A 200 -0.80 -23.59 -4.47
CA GLY A 200 -0.07 -24.87 -4.51
C GLY A 200 0.24 -25.41 -3.13
N GLU A 201 0.72 -24.57 -2.21
CA GLU A 201 1.02 -24.97 -0.83
C GLU A 201 -0.26 -25.37 -0.08
N THR A 202 -1.33 -24.57 -0.19
CA THR A 202 -2.62 -24.86 0.43
C THR A 202 -3.23 -26.18 -0.08
N GLY A 203 -3.15 -26.42 -1.40
CA GLY A 203 -3.61 -27.67 -2.03
C GLY A 203 -2.83 -28.88 -1.56
N THR A 204 -1.51 -28.77 -1.45
CA THR A 204 -0.64 -29.82 -0.92
C THR A 204 -0.97 -30.17 0.54
N ALA A 205 -1.14 -29.15 1.38
CA ALA A 205 -1.52 -29.33 2.78
C ALA A 205 -2.88 -30.03 2.90
N GLY A 206 -3.88 -29.63 2.12
CA GLY A 206 -5.19 -30.28 2.07
C GLY A 206 -5.10 -31.77 1.68
N SER A 207 -4.27 -32.11 0.72
CA SER A 207 -4.04 -33.50 0.30
C SER A 207 -3.39 -34.34 1.42
N VAL A 208 -2.42 -33.78 2.14
CA VAL A 208 -1.76 -34.44 3.28
C VAL A 208 -2.77 -34.72 4.39
N TYR A 209 -3.62 -33.75 4.74
CA TYR A 209 -4.64 -33.92 5.77
C TYR A 209 -5.68 -34.99 5.40
N ASN A 210 -6.11 -35.02 4.14
CA ASN A 210 -7.03 -36.08 3.67
C ASN A 210 -6.40 -37.47 3.80
N THR A 211 -5.16 -37.64 3.38
CA THR A 211 -4.44 -38.92 3.49
C THR A 211 -4.28 -39.35 4.95
N MET A 212 -3.94 -38.41 5.85
CA MET A 212 -3.85 -38.69 7.30
C MET A 212 -5.20 -39.13 7.87
N SER A 213 -6.28 -38.43 7.51
CA SER A 213 -7.64 -38.75 7.97
C SER A 213 -8.06 -40.15 7.51
N GLU A 214 -7.80 -40.50 6.25
CA GLU A 214 -8.08 -41.84 5.73
C GLU A 214 -7.28 -42.93 6.46
N THR A 215 -6.01 -42.65 6.77
CA THR A 215 -5.13 -43.59 7.48
C THR A 215 -5.58 -43.83 8.95
N LEU A 216 -6.12 -42.78 9.60
CA LEU A 216 -6.60 -42.87 10.97
C LEU A 216 -7.97 -43.55 11.10
N ASN A 217 -8.76 -43.58 10.03
CA ASN A 217 -10.09 -44.18 10.00
C ASN A 217 -10.09 -45.64 9.50
N ASN A 218 -8.94 -46.20 9.13
CA ASN A 218 -8.74 -47.61 8.76
C ASN A 218 -8.03 -48.38 9.89
#